data_ded8b62e8ad610170084db83fed6b986
#
_entry.id   ded8b62e8ad610170084db83fed6b986
#
_cell.length_a   1.000
_cell.length_b   1.000
_cell.length_c   1.000
_cell.angle_alpha   90.00
_cell.angle_beta   90.00
_cell.angle_gamma   90.00
#
_symmetry.space_group_name_H-M   'P 1'
#
loop_
_entity.id
_entity.type
_entity.pdbx_description
1 polymer ?
#
loop_
_entity_poly.entity_id
_entity_poly.type
_entity_poly.pdbx_seq_one_letter_code
_entity_poly.pdbx_strand_id
1 'polypeptide(L)'
;MITEFKESPLYKIAKDNNCLLLEHHKDVGGRYSIFTNVGIVPAIISGLNIDALFSGASEVINNIGNYKPYDLGRYLIQKENVKFTNNVLMTYSDSLYFFGKWYLQLWAESIGKNNKGITAIHSVGTTDQHSQLQLYLDGPKDKYFTFITTDHSNKGIKINNDMFEGTAIDYFKDKTMGDLMEAEQRATIETFKLNNFSFREIYIPKIDEQNLGKLLSFSIIET
;
A
#
# COMPACT_ATOMS: atom_id res chain seq x y z
N MET A 1 -22.19 0.20 -17.39
CA MET A 1 -21.54 1.52 -17.40
C MET A 1 -21.70 2.16 -16.03
N ILE A 2 -20.65 2.79 -15.48
CA ILE A 2 -20.70 3.42 -14.15
C ILE A 2 -20.53 4.92 -14.34
N THR A 3 -21.47 5.73 -13.90
CA THR A 3 -21.45 7.20 -14.03
C THR A 3 -22.41 7.85 -13.03
N GLU A 4 -22.28 9.14 -12.80
CA GLU A 4 -23.29 9.90 -12.06
C GLU A 4 -24.62 9.87 -12.83
N PHE A 5 -25.74 9.81 -12.09
CA PHE A 5 -27.09 9.88 -12.69
C PHE A 5 -27.50 11.33 -12.94
N LYS A 6 -26.75 11.96 -13.84
CA LYS A 6 -27.03 13.33 -14.31
C LYS A 6 -26.92 13.40 -15.82
N GLU A 7 -27.55 14.39 -16.42
CA GLU A 7 -27.42 14.66 -17.84
C GLU A 7 -25.97 14.93 -18.21
N SER A 8 -25.38 13.98 -18.93
CA SER A 8 -24.01 14.02 -19.43
C SER A 8 -23.91 13.20 -20.72
N PRO A 9 -22.89 13.46 -21.57
CA PRO A 9 -22.71 12.66 -22.79
C PRO A 9 -22.63 11.15 -22.52
N LEU A 10 -21.92 10.75 -21.45
CA LEU A 10 -21.76 9.34 -21.09
C LEU A 10 -23.09 8.70 -20.63
N TYR A 11 -23.88 9.41 -19.83
CA TYR A 11 -25.19 8.98 -19.38
C TYR A 11 -26.16 8.81 -20.55
N LYS A 12 -26.14 9.76 -21.51
CA LYS A 12 -26.96 9.70 -22.73
C LYS A 12 -26.56 8.49 -23.59
N ILE A 13 -25.25 8.29 -23.85
CA ILE A 13 -24.76 7.13 -24.62
C ILE A 13 -25.23 5.82 -23.98
N ALA A 14 -25.15 5.74 -22.66
CA ALA A 14 -25.58 4.53 -21.94
C ALA A 14 -27.07 4.26 -22.11
N LYS A 15 -27.91 5.30 -22.03
CA LYS A 15 -29.37 5.17 -22.25
C LYS A 15 -29.70 4.81 -23.69
N ASP A 16 -29.11 5.49 -24.66
CA ASP A 16 -29.37 5.28 -26.09
C ASP A 16 -28.99 3.84 -26.53
N ASN A 17 -28.04 3.21 -25.83
CA ASN A 17 -27.58 1.85 -26.11
C ASN A 17 -28.11 0.79 -25.11
N ASN A 18 -29.09 1.11 -24.28
CA ASN A 18 -29.65 0.21 -23.27
C ASN A 18 -28.59 -0.45 -22.38
N CYS A 19 -27.52 0.25 -22.03
CA CYS A 19 -26.50 -0.26 -21.14
C CYS A 19 -27.01 -0.36 -19.70
N LEU A 20 -26.61 -1.39 -18.97
CA LEU A 20 -26.79 -1.43 -17.52
C LEU A 20 -26.04 -0.23 -16.90
N LEU A 21 -26.79 0.63 -16.22
CA LEU A 21 -26.25 1.79 -15.52
C LEU A 21 -26.14 1.50 -14.03
N LEU A 22 -24.96 1.77 -13.50
CA LEU A 22 -24.68 1.78 -12.06
C LEU A 22 -24.25 3.18 -11.64
N GLU A 23 -24.75 3.62 -10.52
CA GLU A 23 -24.49 4.98 -10.04
C GLU A 23 -23.07 5.12 -9.51
N HIS A 24 -22.40 6.20 -9.92
CA HIS A 24 -21.25 6.78 -9.18
C HIS A 24 -21.78 7.95 -8.36
N HIS A 25 -21.72 7.82 -7.02
CA HIS A 25 -22.28 8.84 -6.13
C HIS A 25 -21.51 10.16 -6.27
N LYS A 26 -22.25 11.27 -6.51
CA LYS A 26 -21.70 12.59 -6.83
C LYS A 26 -20.74 13.16 -5.76
N ASP A 27 -20.95 12.78 -4.49
CA ASP A 27 -20.16 13.29 -3.37
C ASP A 27 -18.91 12.43 -3.07
N VAL A 28 -18.67 11.36 -3.86
CA VAL A 28 -17.50 10.50 -3.71
C VAL A 28 -16.48 10.83 -4.79
N GLY A 29 -15.38 11.47 -4.42
CA GLY A 29 -14.27 11.72 -5.34
C GLY A 29 -13.62 10.43 -5.82
N GLY A 30 -13.04 10.44 -7.04
CA GLY A 30 -12.48 9.24 -7.69
C GLY A 30 -11.50 8.46 -6.83
N ARG A 31 -10.59 9.15 -6.12
CA ARG A 31 -9.60 8.51 -5.24
C ARG A 31 -10.18 7.76 -4.06
N TYR A 32 -11.42 8.10 -3.65
CA TYR A 32 -12.17 7.44 -2.56
C TYR A 32 -13.14 6.36 -3.04
N SER A 33 -13.26 6.17 -4.37
CA SER A 33 -14.32 5.35 -4.97
C SER A 33 -14.10 3.85 -4.91
N ILE A 34 -13.02 3.38 -4.27
CA ILE A 34 -12.64 1.96 -4.23
C ILE A 34 -13.73 1.06 -3.60
N PHE A 35 -14.48 1.56 -2.61
CA PHE A 35 -15.59 0.85 -1.97
C PHE A 35 -16.96 1.18 -2.59
N THR A 36 -17.00 1.81 -3.76
CA THR A 36 -18.22 2.08 -4.53
C THR A 36 -18.32 1.16 -5.74
N ASN A 37 -19.38 1.30 -6.53
CA ASN A 37 -19.54 0.55 -7.78
C ASN A 37 -18.29 0.59 -8.67
N VAL A 38 -17.51 1.68 -8.61
CA VAL A 38 -16.28 1.85 -9.43
C VAL A 38 -15.21 0.81 -9.09
N GLY A 39 -15.01 0.51 -7.81
CA GLY A 39 -14.04 -0.51 -7.37
C GLY A 39 -14.67 -1.90 -7.23
N ILE A 40 -15.92 -1.96 -6.74
CA ILE A 40 -16.56 -3.23 -6.39
C ILE A 40 -16.95 -4.04 -7.61
N VAL A 41 -17.44 -3.42 -8.70
CA VAL A 41 -17.83 -4.16 -9.91
C VAL A 41 -16.64 -4.88 -10.56
N PRO A 42 -15.48 -4.24 -10.79
CA PRO A 42 -14.29 -4.95 -11.26
C PRO A 42 -13.85 -6.06 -10.30
N ALA A 43 -13.93 -5.83 -8.99
CA ALA A 43 -13.56 -6.81 -7.98
C ALA A 43 -14.44 -8.07 -8.04
N ILE A 44 -15.76 -7.90 -8.18
CA ILE A 44 -16.71 -9.02 -8.39
C ILE A 44 -16.38 -9.78 -9.67
N ILE A 45 -16.15 -9.07 -10.78
CA ILE A 45 -15.82 -9.70 -12.07
C ILE A 45 -14.52 -10.49 -11.98
N SER A 46 -13.57 -10.02 -11.17
CA SER A 46 -12.30 -10.71 -10.90
C SER A 46 -12.42 -11.86 -9.90
N GLY A 47 -13.60 -12.13 -9.35
CA GLY A 47 -13.84 -13.22 -8.42
C GLY A 47 -13.39 -12.97 -6.98
N LEU A 48 -13.16 -11.71 -6.60
CA LEU A 48 -12.77 -11.36 -5.22
C LEU A 48 -13.93 -11.51 -4.24
N ASN A 49 -13.62 -11.91 -3.02
CA ASN A 49 -14.57 -11.98 -1.91
C ASN A 49 -14.88 -10.59 -1.35
N ILE A 50 -15.97 -10.01 -1.83
CA ILE A 50 -16.38 -8.64 -1.47
C ILE A 50 -16.84 -8.55 0.00
N ASP A 51 -17.46 -9.58 0.53
CA ASP A 51 -17.86 -9.60 1.95
C ASP A 51 -16.65 -9.56 2.87
N ALA A 52 -15.59 -10.30 2.54
CA ALA A 52 -14.33 -10.25 3.26
C ALA A 52 -13.66 -8.84 3.16
N LEU A 53 -13.69 -8.23 1.97
CA LEU A 53 -13.16 -6.89 1.75
C LEU A 53 -13.88 -5.86 2.65
N PHE A 54 -15.22 -5.85 2.65
CA PHE A 54 -16.01 -4.94 3.50
C PHE A 54 -15.88 -5.27 4.98
N SER A 55 -15.77 -6.55 5.36
CA SER A 55 -15.51 -6.95 6.74
C SER A 55 -14.21 -6.34 7.25
N GLY A 56 -13.13 -6.42 6.46
CA GLY A 56 -11.85 -5.80 6.80
C GLY A 56 -11.94 -4.28 6.94
N ALA A 57 -12.61 -3.62 5.99
CA ALA A 57 -12.81 -2.17 6.05
C ALA A 57 -13.61 -1.75 7.30
N SER A 58 -14.68 -2.46 7.60
CA SER A 58 -15.53 -2.21 8.77
C SER A 58 -14.79 -2.42 10.09
N GLU A 59 -13.87 -3.38 10.15
CA GLU A 59 -13.04 -3.63 11.32
C GLU A 59 -12.19 -2.40 11.68
N VAL A 60 -11.59 -1.72 10.70
CA VAL A 60 -10.81 -0.50 10.93
C VAL A 60 -11.71 0.64 11.42
N ILE A 61 -12.87 0.84 10.77
CA ILE A 61 -13.81 1.91 11.12
C ILE A 61 -14.32 1.74 12.55
N ASN A 62 -14.70 0.52 12.92
CA ASN A 62 -15.25 0.21 14.23
C ASN A 62 -14.20 0.23 15.36
N ASN A 63 -12.92 0.13 15.01
CA ASN A 63 -11.80 0.10 15.96
C ASN A 63 -10.75 1.18 15.69
N ILE A 64 -11.16 2.33 15.21
CA ILE A 64 -10.29 3.43 14.79
C ILE A 64 -9.27 3.85 15.86
N GLY A 65 -9.65 3.75 17.14
CA GLY A 65 -8.79 4.03 18.28
C GLY A 65 -7.59 3.08 18.39
N ASN A 66 -7.74 1.83 17.94
CA ASN A 66 -6.68 0.83 17.93
C ASN A 66 -5.78 0.95 16.67
N TYR A 67 -6.39 1.22 15.53
CA TYR A 67 -5.68 1.37 14.26
C TYR A 67 -4.95 2.70 14.11
N LYS A 68 -5.47 3.77 14.71
CA LYS A 68 -4.87 5.11 14.78
C LYS A 68 -4.38 5.66 13.43
N PRO A 69 -5.20 5.67 12.39
CA PRO A 69 -4.78 6.06 11.04
C PRO A 69 -4.26 7.51 10.95
N TYR A 70 -4.65 8.38 11.86
CA TYR A 70 -4.22 9.78 11.92
C TYR A 70 -2.88 10.02 12.67
N ASP A 71 -2.23 8.96 13.18
CA ASP A 71 -0.98 9.14 13.94
C ASP A 71 0.17 9.64 13.07
N LEU A 72 0.23 9.25 11.79
CA LEU A 72 1.24 9.81 10.87
C LEU A 72 1.09 11.32 10.72
N GLY A 73 -0.13 11.80 10.46
CA GLY A 73 -0.38 13.23 10.35
C GLY A 73 0.00 14.00 11.61
N ARG A 74 -0.35 13.47 12.78
CA ARG A 74 0.07 14.05 14.07
C ARG A 74 1.57 14.08 14.23
N TYR A 75 2.25 12.98 13.91
CA TYR A 75 3.71 12.89 14.00
C TYR A 75 4.40 13.92 13.11
N LEU A 76 3.96 14.07 11.85
CA LEU A 76 4.53 15.01 10.89
C LEU A 76 4.35 16.47 11.33
N ILE A 77 3.24 16.79 12.00
CA ILE A 77 2.97 18.14 12.54
C ILE A 77 3.81 18.43 13.78
N GLN A 78 4.00 17.45 14.68
CA GLN A 78 4.68 17.63 15.96
C GLN A 78 6.21 17.72 15.86
N LYS A 79 6.80 17.24 14.76
CA LYS A 79 8.25 17.27 14.54
C LYS A 79 8.70 18.61 13.97
N GLU A 80 8.63 19.67 14.78
CA GLU A 80 9.03 21.04 14.40
C GLU A 80 10.47 21.17 13.91
N ASN A 81 11.38 20.32 14.41
CA ASN A 81 12.81 20.36 14.08
C ASN A 81 13.21 19.47 12.89
N VAL A 82 12.30 18.67 12.35
CA VAL A 82 12.56 17.80 11.17
C VAL A 82 11.56 18.12 10.09
N LYS A 83 12.02 18.77 9.03
CA LYS A 83 11.19 19.08 7.88
C LYS A 83 11.15 17.87 6.94
N PHE A 84 10.18 17.01 7.10
CA PHE A 84 9.89 15.98 6.09
C PHE A 84 9.33 16.63 4.83
N THR A 85 9.91 16.28 3.68
CA THR A 85 9.47 16.70 2.36
C THR A 85 8.86 15.53 1.57
N ASN A 86 9.14 14.31 2.01
CA ASN A 86 8.70 13.09 1.34
C ASN A 86 8.14 12.06 2.33
N ASN A 87 7.11 11.35 1.90
CA ASN A 87 6.61 10.13 2.52
C ASN A 87 6.87 8.95 1.57
N VAL A 88 7.81 8.08 1.93
CA VAL A 88 8.17 6.90 1.13
C VAL A 88 7.34 5.72 1.61
N LEU A 89 6.44 5.25 0.76
CA LEU A 89 5.69 4.01 0.96
C LEU A 89 6.47 2.87 0.30
N MET A 90 7.02 1.96 1.09
CA MET A 90 7.75 0.79 0.59
C MET A 90 6.95 -0.48 0.85
N THR A 91 6.53 -1.14 -0.23
CA THR A 91 5.71 -2.35 -0.17
C THR A 91 6.54 -3.60 -0.46
N TYR A 92 6.49 -4.58 0.43
CA TYR A 92 7.21 -5.85 0.26
C TYR A 92 6.31 -6.94 -0.34
N SER A 93 5.68 -6.61 -1.45
CA SER A 93 5.00 -7.58 -2.33
C SER A 93 4.62 -6.93 -3.65
N ASP A 94 4.84 -7.63 -4.75
CA ASP A 94 4.41 -7.21 -6.09
C ASP A 94 2.88 -7.08 -6.18
N SER A 95 2.13 -7.89 -5.41
CA SER A 95 0.67 -7.80 -5.33
C SER A 95 0.17 -6.46 -4.78
N LEU A 96 1.01 -5.70 -4.07
CA LEU A 96 0.70 -4.38 -3.56
C LEU A 96 1.15 -3.23 -4.48
N TYR A 97 1.69 -3.54 -5.66
CA TYR A 97 2.18 -2.50 -6.58
C TYR A 97 1.09 -1.48 -6.94
N PHE A 98 -0.09 -1.95 -7.33
CA PHE A 98 -1.19 -1.04 -7.68
C PHE A 98 -1.84 -0.38 -6.46
N PHE A 99 -1.79 -1.02 -5.28
CA PHE A 99 -2.12 -0.34 -4.03
C PHE A 99 -1.20 0.88 -3.82
N GLY A 100 0.10 0.72 -4.00
CA GLY A 100 1.05 1.83 -3.91
C GLY A 100 0.73 2.96 -4.89
N LYS A 101 0.39 2.66 -6.16
CA LYS A 101 -0.01 3.67 -7.15
C LYS A 101 -1.30 4.40 -6.76
N TRP A 102 -2.30 3.68 -6.26
CA TRP A 102 -3.52 4.28 -5.74
C TRP A 102 -3.25 5.16 -4.51
N TYR A 103 -2.40 4.71 -3.60
CA TYR A 103 -2.02 5.49 -2.42
C TYR A 103 -1.34 6.82 -2.79
N LEU A 104 -0.50 6.84 -3.82
CA LEU A 104 0.09 8.10 -4.31
C LEU A 104 -0.97 9.11 -4.72
N GLN A 105 -1.99 8.69 -5.47
CA GLN A 105 -3.09 9.56 -5.86
C GLN A 105 -3.91 10.00 -4.63
N LEU A 106 -4.27 9.04 -3.78
CA LEU A 106 -5.02 9.31 -2.56
C LEU A 106 -4.32 10.36 -1.69
N TRP A 107 -3.03 10.18 -1.46
CA TRP A 107 -2.20 11.10 -0.68
C TRP A 107 -2.10 12.47 -1.34
N ALA A 108 -1.66 12.53 -2.60
CA ALA A 108 -1.39 13.79 -3.29
C ALA A 108 -2.63 14.68 -3.40
N GLU A 109 -3.76 14.13 -3.84
CA GLU A 109 -5.00 14.89 -4.02
C GLU A 109 -5.71 15.24 -2.69
N SER A 110 -5.44 14.51 -1.61
CA SER A 110 -6.04 14.78 -0.30
C SER A 110 -5.25 15.81 0.50
N ILE A 111 -3.93 15.67 0.55
CA ILE A 111 -3.05 16.46 1.42
C ILE A 111 -2.44 17.66 0.70
N GLY A 112 -2.25 17.60 -0.62
CA GLY A 112 -1.64 18.66 -1.43
C GLY A 112 -2.55 19.86 -1.62
N LYS A 113 -2.76 20.66 -0.55
CA LYS A 113 -3.66 21.82 -0.56
C LYS A 113 -3.03 23.01 0.17
N ASN A 114 -3.39 24.23 -0.24
CA ASN A 114 -2.95 25.46 0.42
C ASN A 114 -1.41 25.57 0.59
N ASN A 115 -0.64 25.15 -0.41
CA ASN A 115 0.82 25.08 -0.39
C ASN A 115 1.40 24.20 0.74
N LYS A 116 0.61 23.23 1.22
CA LYS A 116 0.98 22.26 2.24
C LYS A 116 0.99 20.85 1.66
N GLY A 117 1.52 19.92 2.44
CA GLY A 117 1.66 18.52 2.08
C GLY A 117 3.12 18.14 1.81
N ILE A 118 3.38 16.86 1.78
CA ILE A 118 4.67 16.27 1.43
C ILE A 118 4.48 15.29 0.28
N THR A 119 5.52 15.11 -0.54
CA THR A 119 5.45 14.24 -1.72
C THR A 119 5.41 12.76 -1.28
N ALA A 120 4.46 12.00 -1.79
CA ALA A 120 4.50 10.55 -1.63
C ALA A 120 5.34 9.91 -2.73
N ILE A 121 6.15 8.92 -2.35
CA ILE A 121 6.99 8.12 -3.24
C ILE A 121 6.62 6.67 -2.98
N HIS A 122 6.39 5.88 -4.03
CA HIS A 122 6.19 4.43 -3.90
C HIS A 122 7.46 3.69 -4.31
N SER A 123 7.92 2.82 -3.44
CA SER A 123 9.05 1.90 -3.65
C SER A 123 8.59 0.47 -3.44
N VAL A 124 9.18 -0.46 -4.20
CA VAL A 124 8.88 -1.90 -4.10
C VAL A 124 10.10 -2.63 -3.53
N GLY A 125 9.98 -3.18 -2.36
CA GLY A 125 10.96 -4.11 -1.81
C GLY A 125 10.80 -5.50 -2.49
N THR A 126 11.87 -6.15 -2.94
CA THR A 126 13.27 -5.78 -2.71
C THR A 126 13.90 -4.97 -3.86
N THR A 127 13.20 -4.83 -4.98
CA THR A 127 13.71 -4.19 -6.21
C THR A 127 14.29 -2.80 -5.95
N ASP A 128 13.56 -1.96 -5.24
CA ASP A 128 13.98 -0.57 -4.99
C ASP A 128 14.99 -0.43 -3.84
N GLN A 129 15.31 -1.49 -3.13
CA GLN A 129 16.49 -1.52 -2.27
C GLN A 129 17.76 -1.36 -3.10
N HIS A 130 17.84 -2.01 -4.27
CA HIS A 130 18.99 -1.90 -5.16
C HIS A 130 19.08 -0.56 -5.87
N SER A 131 17.97 0.09 -6.15
CA SER A 131 17.94 1.35 -6.91
C SER A 131 17.95 2.59 -6.05
N GLN A 132 17.37 2.58 -4.83
CA GLN A 132 17.09 3.80 -4.07
C GLN A 132 17.61 3.79 -2.62
N LEU A 133 17.90 2.61 -2.05
CA LEU A 133 18.24 2.49 -0.62
C LEU A 133 19.48 3.32 -0.23
N GLN A 134 20.46 3.42 -1.12
CA GLN A 134 21.66 4.25 -0.89
C GLN A 134 21.27 5.71 -0.62
N LEU A 135 20.39 6.28 -1.45
CA LEU A 135 19.89 7.65 -1.27
C LEU A 135 19.06 7.79 0.02
N TYR A 136 18.29 6.76 0.38
CA TYR A 136 17.48 6.77 1.59
C TYR A 136 18.35 6.78 2.85
N LEU A 137 19.43 6.00 2.87
CA LEU A 137 20.28 5.83 4.04
C LEU A 137 21.33 6.96 4.20
N ASP A 138 21.91 7.42 3.11
CA ASP A 138 23.05 8.35 3.13
C ASP A 138 22.75 9.74 2.52
N GLY A 139 21.57 9.91 1.93
CA GLY A 139 21.10 11.20 1.41
C GLY A 139 20.44 12.09 2.48
N PRO A 140 19.72 13.15 2.05
CA PRO A 140 19.02 14.05 2.96
C PRO A 140 18.03 13.33 3.88
N LYS A 141 18.07 13.63 5.17
CA LYS A 141 17.18 13.07 6.20
C LYS A 141 15.81 13.76 6.23
N ASP A 142 15.23 13.95 5.06
CA ASP A 142 13.97 14.66 4.82
C ASP A 142 12.80 13.74 4.49
N LYS A 143 12.97 12.42 4.67
CA LYS A 143 11.98 11.41 4.32
C LYS A 143 11.43 10.73 5.56
N TYR A 144 10.11 10.55 5.60
CA TYR A 144 9.44 9.61 6.48
C TYR A 144 9.17 8.32 5.70
N PHE A 145 9.25 7.17 6.36
CA PHE A 145 9.07 5.88 5.69
C PHE A 145 7.87 5.13 6.28
N THR A 146 7.09 4.53 5.38
CA THR A 146 6.04 3.57 5.73
C THR A 146 6.38 2.25 5.04
N PHE A 147 6.75 1.24 5.82
CA PHE A 147 6.94 -0.11 5.30
C PHE A 147 5.63 -0.88 5.40
N ILE A 148 5.18 -1.48 4.29
CA ILE A 148 4.11 -2.47 4.31
C ILE A 148 4.75 -3.83 4.12
N THR A 149 4.72 -4.61 5.20
CA THR A 149 5.38 -5.90 5.31
C THR A 149 4.36 -7.04 5.33
N THR A 150 4.77 -8.20 4.86
CA THR A 150 3.96 -9.41 4.87
C THR A 150 4.83 -10.62 5.17
N ASP A 151 4.22 -11.71 5.56
CA ASP A 151 4.92 -12.98 5.78
C ASP A 151 5.29 -13.63 4.44
N HIS A 152 6.57 -13.88 4.25
CA HIS A 152 7.14 -14.56 3.07
C HIS A 152 7.75 -15.91 3.40
N SER A 153 7.96 -16.24 4.67
CA SER A 153 8.67 -17.44 5.12
C SER A 153 8.09 -18.71 4.50
N ASN A 154 8.96 -19.58 4.01
CA ASN A 154 8.62 -20.86 3.38
C ASN A 154 7.73 -20.77 2.13
N LYS A 155 7.66 -19.61 1.46
CA LYS A 155 6.88 -19.40 0.23
C LYS A 155 7.75 -19.43 -1.01
N GLY A 156 7.15 -19.82 -2.14
CA GLY A 156 7.79 -19.83 -3.44
C GLY A 156 8.67 -21.06 -3.70
N ILE A 157 9.55 -20.94 -4.68
CA ILE A 157 10.41 -22.05 -5.14
C ILE A 157 11.50 -22.33 -4.12
N LYS A 158 11.67 -23.61 -3.80
CA LYS A 158 12.74 -24.09 -2.92
C LYS A 158 14.05 -24.18 -3.70
N ILE A 159 15.15 -23.74 -3.10
CA ILE A 159 16.48 -23.81 -3.70
C ILE A 159 16.95 -25.25 -3.67
N ASN A 160 17.37 -25.76 -4.84
CA ASN A 160 17.92 -27.11 -4.96
C ASN A 160 19.32 -27.18 -4.31
N ASN A 161 19.53 -28.20 -3.49
CA ASN A 161 20.74 -28.38 -2.70
C ASN A 161 21.98 -28.71 -3.52
N ASP A 162 21.81 -29.43 -4.62
CA ASP A 162 22.93 -30.01 -5.39
C ASP A 162 23.85 -28.97 -6.02
N MET A 163 23.37 -27.73 -6.17
CA MET A 163 24.14 -26.63 -6.78
C MET A 163 25.10 -25.94 -5.82
N PHE A 164 24.88 -26.02 -4.52
CA PHE A 164 25.58 -25.20 -3.51
C PHE A 164 26.35 -26.02 -2.48
N GLU A 165 26.22 -27.35 -2.53
CA GLU A 165 26.87 -28.25 -1.56
C GLU A 165 28.38 -28.02 -1.54
N GLY A 166 28.94 -27.78 -0.35
CA GLY A 166 30.35 -27.53 -0.13
C GLY A 166 30.85 -26.15 -0.58
N THR A 167 29.96 -25.22 -0.97
CA THR A 167 30.32 -23.83 -1.30
C THR A 167 30.08 -22.87 -0.14
N ALA A 168 30.59 -21.63 -0.27
CA ALA A 168 30.37 -20.57 0.74
C ALA A 168 28.89 -20.15 0.87
N ILE A 169 28.01 -20.60 -0.01
CA ILE A 169 26.58 -20.28 -0.03
C ILE A 169 25.68 -21.49 0.33
N ASP A 170 26.27 -22.53 0.92
CA ASP A 170 25.56 -23.75 1.37
C ASP A 170 24.44 -23.44 2.40
N TYR A 171 24.51 -22.28 3.07
CA TYR A 171 23.45 -21.80 3.95
C TYR A 171 22.10 -21.52 3.24
N PHE A 172 22.07 -21.43 1.92
CA PHE A 172 20.83 -21.37 1.14
C PHE A 172 20.11 -22.73 1.00
N LYS A 173 20.77 -23.80 1.44
CA LYS A 173 20.20 -25.15 1.43
C LYS A 173 18.82 -25.16 2.08
N ASP A 174 17.85 -25.76 1.39
CA ASP A 174 16.46 -25.88 1.82
C ASP A 174 15.69 -24.56 2.01
N LYS A 175 16.29 -23.41 1.67
CA LYS A 175 15.61 -22.12 1.69
C LYS A 175 14.69 -21.93 0.48
N THR A 176 13.69 -21.11 0.64
CA THR A 176 12.81 -20.69 -0.44
C THR A 176 13.12 -19.26 -0.87
N MET A 177 12.61 -18.84 -2.03
CA MET A 177 12.69 -17.43 -2.44
C MET A 177 12.00 -16.51 -1.43
N GLY A 178 10.92 -16.99 -0.78
CA GLY A 178 10.25 -16.25 0.27
C GLY A 178 11.12 -16.04 1.52
N ASP A 179 11.98 -17.04 1.89
CA ASP A 179 12.92 -16.86 3.00
C ASP A 179 13.96 -15.76 2.71
N LEU A 180 14.38 -15.62 1.46
CA LEU A 180 15.28 -14.54 1.05
C LEU A 180 14.55 -13.18 1.14
N MET A 181 13.35 -13.08 0.59
CA MET A 181 12.52 -11.87 0.66
C MET A 181 12.27 -11.45 2.12
N GLU A 182 11.95 -12.41 2.99
CA GLU A 182 11.76 -12.17 4.43
C GLU A 182 13.02 -11.64 5.10
N ALA A 183 14.18 -12.21 4.77
CA ALA A 183 15.46 -11.77 5.32
C ALA A 183 15.81 -10.34 4.89
N GLU A 184 15.61 -9.99 3.62
CA GLU A 184 15.87 -8.67 3.07
C GLU A 184 14.89 -7.62 3.63
N GLN A 185 13.61 -7.96 3.76
CA GLN A 185 12.59 -7.11 4.41
C GLN A 185 13.02 -6.76 5.84
N ARG A 186 13.33 -7.76 6.65
CA ARG A 186 13.74 -7.56 8.04
C ARG A 186 15.06 -6.82 8.16
N ALA A 187 16.06 -7.16 7.34
CA ALA A 187 17.36 -6.48 7.35
C ALA A 187 17.23 -4.99 7.04
N THR A 188 16.38 -4.63 6.10
CA THR A 188 16.12 -3.22 5.77
C THR A 188 15.48 -2.49 6.94
N ILE A 189 14.41 -3.03 7.52
CA ILE A 189 13.73 -2.40 8.66
C ILE A 189 14.67 -2.23 9.84
N GLU A 190 15.48 -3.26 10.16
CA GLU A 190 16.44 -3.19 11.25
C GLU A 190 17.54 -2.16 10.97
N THR A 191 18.00 -2.03 9.71
CA THR A 191 18.93 -0.98 9.30
C THR A 191 18.36 0.42 9.55
N PHE A 192 17.09 0.65 9.22
CA PHE A 192 16.43 1.92 9.48
C PHE A 192 16.32 2.21 10.97
N LYS A 193 15.99 1.21 11.76
CA LYS A 193 15.90 1.31 13.22
C LYS A 193 17.26 1.63 13.86
N LEU A 194 18.31 0.89 13.50
CA LEU A 194 19.67 1.09 14.03
C LEU A 194 20.24 2.47 13.67
N ASN A 195 19.85 3.03 12.53
CA ASN A 195 20.27 4.37 12.08
C ASN A 195 19.30 5.49 12.49
N ASN A 196 18.36 5.21 13.39
CA ASN A 196 17.39 6.17 13.94
C ASN A 196 16.58 6.92 12.87
N PHE A 197 16.19 6.26 11.78
CA PHE A 197 15.27 6.84 10.80
C PHE A 197 13.85 6.95 11.36
N SER A 198 13.13 7.95 10.90
CA SER A 198 11.70 8.07 11.19
C SER A 198 10.91 7.16 10.25
N PHE A 199 10.32 6.12 10.80
CA PHE A 199 9.49 5.19 10.01
C PHE A 199 8.37 4.58 10.86
N ARG A 200 7.44 3.96 10.17
CA ARG A 200 6.46 3.01 10.73
C ARG A 200 6.42 1.75 9.89
N GLU A 201 5.95 0.68 10.50
CA GLU A 201 5.65 -0.58 9.84
C GLU A 201 4.15 -0.87 9.93
N ILE A 202 3.55 -1.26 8.81
CA ILE A 202 2.20 -1.80 8.72
C ILE A 202 2.35 -3.26 8.30
N TYR A 203 2.20 -4.16 9.26
CA TYR A 203 2.29 -5.59 9.01
C TYR A 203 0.95 -6.18 8.57
N ILE A 204 0.98 -6.88 7.45
CA ILE A 204 -0.16 -7.60 6.88
C ILE A 204 0.23 -9.09 6.80
N PRO A 205 -0.32 -9.95 7.67
CA PRO A 205 0.13 -11.35 7.74
C PRO A 205 -0.13 -12.13 6.44
N LYS A 206 -1.14 -11.72 5.71
CA LYS A 206 -1.51 -12.31 4.42
C LYS A 206 -2.18 -11.25 3.54
N ILE A 207 -1.85 -11.26 2.25
CA ILE A 207 -2.53 -10.41 1.26
C ILE A 207 -3.77 -11.18 0.79
N ASP A 208 -4.89 -10.91 1.44
CA ASP A 208 -6.23 -11.38 1.10
C ASP A 208 -7.21 -10.22 1.14
N GLU A 209 -8.45 -10.45 0.75
CA GLU A 209 -9.46 -9.40 0.62
C GLU A 209 -9.77 -8.73 1.95
N GLN A 210 -9.78 -9.48 3.07
CA GLN A 210 -10.04 -8.90 4.38
C GLN A 210 -8.90 -7.94 4.80
N ASN A 211 -7.66 -8.35 4.69
CA ASN A 211 -6.52 -7.52 5.05
C ASN A 211 -6.33 -6.36 4.06
N LEU A 212 -6.65 -6.58 2.77
CA LEU A 212 -6.68 -5.50 1.79
C LEU A 212 -7.77 -4.48 2.13
N GLY A 213 -8.96 -4.92 2.54
CA GLY A 213 -10.03 -4.05 3.02
C GLY A 213 -9.60 -3.19 4.21
N LYS A 214 -8.88 -3.78 5.18
CA LYS A 214 -8.28 -3.03 6.30
C LYS A 214 -7.30 -1.97 5.81
N LEU A 215 -6.37 -2.34 4.94
CA LEU A 215 -5.34 -1.44 4.43
C LEU A 215 -5.94 -0.27 3.64
N LEU A 216 -6.90 -0.54 2.76
CA LEU A 216 -7.60 0.48 1.96
C LEU A 216 -8.37 1.45 2.84
N SER A 217 -9.17 0.93 3.79
CA SER A 217 -9.95 1.75 4.73
C SER A 217 -9.04 2.59 5.63
N PHE A 218 -7.98 1.99 6.18
CA PHE A 218 -6.96 2.70 6.96
C PHE A 218 -6.38 3.87 6.17
N SER A 219 -5.98 3.63 4.91
CA SER A 219 -5.37 4.66 4.06
C SER A 219 -6.33 5.81 3.71
N ILE A 220 -7.61 5.51 3.49
CA ILE A 220 -8.65 6.53 3.24
C ILE A 220 -8.81 7.43 4.46
N ILE A 221 -8.85 6.84 5.66
CA ILE A 221 -9.06 7.61 6.90
C ILE A 221 -7.80 8.43 7.26
N GLU A 222 -6.62 7.95 6.87
CA GLU A 222 -5.35 8.63 7.11
C GLU A 222 -5.23 9.96 6.35
N THR A 223 -5.84 10.06 5.17
CA THR A 223 -5.70 11.19 4.24
C THR A 223 -6.92 12.11 4.24
#